data_bfecc51cf04fdce81779febc28887422
#
_entry.id   bfecc51cf04fdce81779febc28887422
#
_cell.length_a   1.000
_cell.length_b   1.000
_cell.length_c   1.000
_cell.angle_alpha   90.00
_cell.angle_beta   90.00
_cell.angle_gamma   90.00
#
_symmetry.space_group_name_H-M   'P 1'
#
loop_
_entity.id
_entity.type
_entity.pdbx_description
1 polymer ?
#
loop_
_entity_poly.entity_id
_entity_poly.type
_entity_poly.pdbx_seq_one_letter_code
_entity_poly.pdbx_strand_id
1 'polypeptide(L)'
;MAKIDNRPEPPGSELSAPVALAAEHELSDFDCGEPALNEWLRSCALKNESRFSRTYVVCAGRRVVAYVCISAGAVERAAAPGKVRRNAPDAIPVSIVGRLAVDRRFAGKGLGADMLADALRRIAVASQSIGMAAVLVHAKNDAAKRFYLRCAEFLEYPNNSRTLFLPIETVVAVFG
;
A
#
# COMPACT_ATOMS: atom_id res chain seq x y z
N MET A 1 24.22 18.88 9.95
CA MET A 1 22.92 19.16 10.59
C MET A 1 22.01 19.82 9.59
N ALA A 2 21.10 19.08 9.01
CA ALA A 2 20.07 19.68 8.16
C ALA A 2 19.13 20.50 9.05
N LYS A 3 18.99 21.77 8.76
CA LYS A 3 17.98 22.63 9.40
C LYS A 3 16.61 22.06 9.03
N ILE A 4 15.88 21.63 10.03
CA ILE A 4 14.44 21.35 9.88
C ILE A 4 13.82 22.71 9.55
N ASP A 5 13.42 22.89 8.30
CA ASP A 5 12.66 24.06 7.90
C ASP A 5 11.27 23.94 8.52
N ASN A 6 11.10 24.58 9.64
CA ASN A 6 9.87 24.59 10.45
C ASN A 6 8.90 25.67 9.93
N ARG A 7 8.88 25.91 8.62
CA ARG A 7 7.87 26.78 8.05
C ARG A 7 6.51 26.12 8.20
N PRO A 8 5.52 26.79 8.83
CA PRO A 8 4.16 26.31 8.81
C PRO A 8 3.71 26.22 7.35
N GLU A 9 3.06 25.10 7.00
CA GLU A 9 2.43 24.99 5.68
C GLU A 9 1.49 26.17 5.46
N PRO A 10 1.44 26.69 4.23
CA PRO A 10 0.43 27.73 3.94
C PRO A 10 -0.95 27.14 4.25
N PRO A 11 -1.80 27.88 4.98
CA PRO A 11 -3.16 27.44 5.24
C PRO A 11 -3.86 27.24 3.91
N GLY A 12 -4.28 25.99 3.62
CA GLY A 12 -5.06 25.66 2.44
C GLY A 12 -4.36 24.87 1.34
N SER A 13 -3.24 24.15 1.59
CA SER A 13 -2.80 23.16 0.62
C SER A 13 -3.76 21.96 0.67
N GLU A 14 -4.71 21.95 -0.24
CA GLU A 14 -5.64 20.86 -0.43
C GLU A 14 -4.87 19.58 -0.82
N LEU A 15 -5.21 18.46 -0.19
CA LEU A 15 -4.60 17.19 -0.53
C LEU A 15 -5.11 16.72 -1.90
N SER A 16 -4.21 16.23 -2.74
CA SER A 16 -4.59 15.64 -4.01
C SER A 16 -5.34 14.32 -3.82
N ALA A 17 -6.09 13.89 -4.85
CA ALA A 17 -6.47 12.50 -4.97
C ALA A 17 -5.21 11.64 -5.18
N PRO A 18 -5.25 10.31 -4.87
CA PRO A 18 -4.14 9.42 -5.18
C PRO A 18 -3.81 9.42 -6.68
N VAL A 19 -2.54 9.66 -7.01
CA VAL A 19 -2.03 9.71 -8.38
C VAL A 19 -0.75 8.88 -8.49
N ALA A 20 -0.41 8.44 -9.69
CA ALA A 20 0.84 7.73 -9.93
C ALA A 20 2.04 8.61 -9.58
N LEU A 21 3.05 8.02 -8.95
CA LEU A 21 4.30 8.69 -8.66
C LEU A 21 4.99 9.13 -9.96
N ALA A 22 5.44 10.36 -10.00
CA ALA A 22 6.13 10.96 -11.14
C ALA A 22 7.36 11.75 -10.68
N ALA A 23 8.25 12.04 -11.64
CA ALA A 23 9.53 12.69 -11.36
C ALA A 23 9.41 14.10 -10.75
N GLU A 24 8.32 14.81 -11.04
CA GLU A 24 8.06 16.16 -10.51
C GLU A 24 7.60 16.18 -9.05
N HIS A 25 7.24 15.03 -8.46
CA HIS A 25 6.85 14.96 -7.06
C HIS A 25 8.06 15.16 -6.13
N GLU A 26 7.86 15.92 -5.06
CA GLU A 26 8.89 16.22 -4.07
C GLU A 26 8.83 15.21 -2.93
N LEU A 27 9.92 14.47 -2.74
CA LEU A 27 10.03 13.36 -1.79
C LEU A 27 10.91 13.66 -0.59
N SER A 28 11.73 14.72 -0.65
CA SER A 28 12.82 14.98 0.29
C SER A 28 12.37 15.16 1.74
N ASP A 29 11.18 15.73 1.94
CA ASP A 29 10.64 16.05 3.27
C ASP A 29 9.74 14.96 3.84
N PHE A 30 9.49 13.88 3.08
CA PHE A 30 8.63 12.80 3.55
C PHE A 30 9.22 12.10 4.76
N ASP A 31 8.46 12.05 5.84
CA ASP A 31 8.83 11.35 7.07
C ASP A 31 7.63 10.70 7.74
N CYS A 32 7.52 9.38 7.59
CA CYS A 32 6.48 8.59 8.23
C CYS A 32 6.88 8.05 9.61
N GLY A 33 8.09 8.35 10.09
CA GLY A 33 8.64 7.82 11.33
C GLY A 33 9.39 6.49 11.19
N GLU A 34 9.37 5.88 10.01
CA GLU A 34 10.09 4.64 9.69
C GLU A 34 11.17 4.94 8.65
N PRO A 35 12.45 4.98 9.04
CA PRO A 35 13.54 5.34 8.11
C PRO A 35 13.58 4.47 6.86
N ALA A 36 13.33 3.18 6.98
CA ALA A 36 13.34 2.25 5.83
C ALA A 36 12.26 2.60 4.79
N LEU A 37 11.07 3.01 5.22
CA LEU A 37 9.98 3.42 4.31
C LEU A 37 10.27 4.79 3.69
N ASN A 38 10.84 5.72 4.44
CA ASN A 38 11.26 7.02 3.92
C ASN A 38 12.33 6.86 2.85
N GLU A 39 13.34 6.04 3.12
CA GLU A 39 14.46 5.81 2.21
C GLU A 39 14.00 5.07 0.95
N TRP A 40 13.13 4.07 1.07
CA TRP A 40 12.62 3.36 -0.09
C TRP A 40 11.87 4.31 -1.03
N LEU A 41 11.03 5.19 -0.51
CA LEU A 41 10.32 6.19 -1.32
C LEU A 41 11.30 7.07 -2.09
N ARG A 42 12.32 7.59 -1.40
CA ARG A 42 13.30 8.50 -2.01
C ARG A 42 14.22 7.83 -3.03
N SER A 43 14.66 6.59 -2.74
CA SER A 43 15.75 5.95 -3.49
C SER A 43 15.28 4.90 -4.47
N CYS A 44 14.15 4.25 -4.25
CA CYS A 44 13.71 3.07 -4.99
C CYS A 44 12.41 3.25 -5.75
N ALA A 45 11.43 3.98 -5.22
CA ALA A 45 10.08 3.97 -5.74
C ALA A 45 10.00 4.35 -7.22
N LEU A 46 10.60 5.46 -7.62
CA LEU A 46 10.56 5.93 -9.00
C LEU A 46 11.33 5.01 -9.95
N LYS A 47 12.45 4.45 -9.49
CA LYS A 47 13.24 3.49 -10.28
C LYS A 47 12.49 2.19 -10.54
N ASN A 48 11.65 1.76 -9.59
CA ASN A 48 10.86 0.53 -9.70
C ASN A 48 9.60 0.71 -10.56
N GLU A 49 9.17 1.93 -10.79
CA GLU A 49 7.88 2.27 -11.39
C GLU A 49 7.64 1.65 -12.76
N SER A 50 8.68 1.52 -13.57
CA SER A 50 8.55 0.98 -14.93
C SER A 50 8.43 -0.55 -14.99
N ARG A 51 8.87 -1.28 -13.95
CA ARG A 51 9.04 -2.74 -14.04
C ARG A 51 8.54 -3.52 -12.84
N PHE A 52 8.84 -3.08 -11.61
CA PHE A 52 8.74 -3.96 -10.43
C PHE A 52 7.57 -3.66 -9.53
N SER A 53 7.11 -2.41 -9.51
CA SER A 53 5.99 -1.99 -8.69
C SER A 53 5.37 -0.71 -9.25
N ARG A 54 4.14 -0.42 -8.80
CA ARG A 54 3.47 0.85 -9.04
C ARG A 54 3.28 1.55 -7.72
N THR A 55 3.71 2.79 -7.64
CA THR A 55 3.55 3.62 -6.45
C THR A 55 2.54 4.73 -6.72
N TYR A 56 1.58 4.87 -5.82
CA TYR A 56 0.57 5.92 -5.85
C TYR A 56 0.78 6.82 -4.64
N VAL A 57 0.63 8.12 -4.86
CA VAL A 57 0.93 9.13 -3.85
C VAL A 57 -0.22 10.11 -3.68
N VAL A 58 -0.35 10.62 -2.46
CA VAL A 58 -1.16 11.81 -2.15
C VAL A 58 -0.20 12.94 -1.85
N CYS A 59 -0.48 14.11 -2.41
CA CYS A 59 0.39 15.28 -2.29
C CYS A 59 -0.34 16.46 -1.66
N ALA A 60 0.41 17.25 -0.90
CA ALA A 60 0.11 18.63 -0.56
C ALA A 60 0.94 19.51 -1.52
N GLY A 61 0.28 20.11 -2.53
CA GLY A 61 1.01 20.69 -3.64
C GLY A 61 1.80 19.65 -4.43
N ARG A 62 3.13 19.79 -4.49
CA ARG A 62 4.04 18.82 -5.13
C ARG A 62 4.67 17.85 -4.13
N ARG A 63 4.52 18.11 -2.85
CA ARG A 63 5.14 17.33 -1.79
C ARG A 63 4.31 16.09 -1.47
N VAL A 64 4.92 14.92 -1.52
CA VAL A 64 4.29 13.66 -1.14
C VAL A 64 4.07 13.60 0.36
N VAL A 65 2.85 13.30 0.78
CA VAL A 65 2.44 13.16 2.18
C VAL A 65 1.95 11.76 2.53
N ALA A 66 1.67 10.92 1.53
CA ALA A 66 1.34 9.50 1.71
C ALA A 66 1.68 8.74 0.45
N TYR A 67 2.02 7.46 0.59
CA TYR A 67 2.20 6.59 -0.57
C TYR A 67 1.78 5.15 -0.29
N VAL A 68 1.43 4.44 -1.35
CA VAL A 68 1.17 3.00 -1.36
C VAL A 68 1.84 2.37 -2.57
N CYS A 69 2.39 1.18 -2.40
CA CYS A 69 3.08 0.45 -3.46
C CYS A 69 2.36 -0.87 -3.72
N ILE A 70 2.09 -1.15 -4.99
CA ILE A 70 1.43 -2.37 -5.47
C ILE A 70 2.36 -3.11 -6.42
N SER A 71 2.44 -4.43 -6.27
CA SER A 71 3.19 -5.29 -7.18
C SER A 71 2.50 -6.63 -7.39
N ALA A 72 2.95 -7.37 -8.40
CA ALA A 72 2.54 -8.74 -8.62
C ALA A 72 3.42 -9.70 -7.81
N GLY A 73 2.86 -10.85 -7.43
CA GLY A 73 3.59 -11.87 -6.73
C GLY A 73 2.91 -13.22 -6.82
N ALA A 74 3.46 -14.18 -6.13
CA ALA A 74 2.90 -15.53 -6.02
C ALA A 74 3.19 -16.11 -4.64
N VAL A 75 2.33 -17.00 -4.19
CA VAL A 75 2.50 -17.74 -2.94
C VAL A 75 2.34 -19.22 -3.19
N GLU A 76 3.07 -20.05 -2.45
CA GLU A 76 2.87 -21.50 -2.46
C GLU A 76 1.50 -21.83 -1.88
N ARG A 77 0.84 -22.86 -2.43
CA ARG A 77 -0.47 -23.29 -1.91
C ARG A 77 -0.46 -23.56 -0.42
N ALA A 78 0.60 -24.20 0.08
CA ALA A 78 0.75 -24.52 1.50
C ALA A 78 0.82 -23.27 2.40
N ALA A 79 1.22 -22.12 1.85
CA ALA A 79 1.33 -20.85 2.56
C ALA A 79 0.08 -19.98 2.48
N ALA A 80 -1.01 -20.45 1.86
CA ALA A 80 -2.24 -19.70 1.68
C ALA A 80 -3.39 -20.30 2.50
N PRO A 81 -4.32 -19.45 3.00
CA PRO A 81 -5.50 -19.93 3.73
C PRO A 81 -6.44 -20.73 2.82
N GLY A 82 -7.28 -21.57 3.42
CA GLY A 82 -8.17 -22.48 2.67
C GLY A 82 -9.04 -21.80 1.62
N LYS A 83 -9.57 -20.61 1.92
CA LYS A 83 -10.39 -19.84 0.95
C LYS A 83 -9.61 -19.42 -0.30
N VAL A 84 -8.31 -19.20 -0.19
CA VAL A 84 -7.46 -18.79 -1.31
C VAL A 84 -6.89 -19.98 -2.05
N ARG A 85 -6.51 -21.06 -1.35
CA ARG A 85 -5.83 -22.21 -1.96
C ARG A 85 -6.77 -23.24 -2.59
N ARG A 86 -8.06 -23.23 -2.24
CA ARG A 86 -9.01 -24.23 -2.78
C ARG A 86 -9.08 -24.15 -4.30
N ASN A 87 -8.80 -25.28 -4.97
CA ASN A 87 -8.75 -25.40 -6.42
C ASN A 87 -7.75 -24.47 -7.12
N ALA A 88 -6.79 -23.93 -6.37
CA ALA A 88 -5.79 -23.04 -6.92
C ALA A 88 -4.60 -23.79 -7.54
N PRO A 89 -3.93 -23.20 -8.52
CA PRO A 89 -2.64 -23.70 -9.00
C PRO A 89 -1.58 -23.55 -7.92
N ASP A 90 -0.44 -24.21 -8.07
CA ASP A 90 0.76 -23.93 -7.32
C ASP A 90 1.84 -23.38 -8.29
N ALA A 91 2.32 -22.15 -8.20
CA ALA A 91 2.05 -21.15 -7.18
C ALA A 91 0.75 -20.35 -7.47
N ILE A 92 0.17 -19.76 -6.43
CA ILE A 92 -1.06 -18.96 -6.53
C ILE A 92 -0.69 -17.52 -6.88
N PRO A 93 -1.22 -16.94 -7.96
CA PRO A 93 -0.98 -15.54 -8.29
C PRO A 93 -1.68 -14.61 -7.29
N VAL A 94 -0.98 -13.58 -6.84
CA VAL A 94 -1.50 -12.55 -5.92
C VAL A 94 -1.05 -11.16 -6.36
N SER A 95 -1.76 -10.14 -5.90
CA SER A 95 -1.28 -8.77 -5.87
C SER A 95 -0.76 -8.46 -4.47
N ILE A 96 0.34 -7.74 -4.36
CA ILE A 96 0.97 -7.42 -3.09
C ILE A 96 0.85 -5.91 -2.84
N VAL A 97 0.26 -5.54 -1.70
CA VAL A 97 0.42 -4.19 -1.14
C VAL A 97 1.70 -4.21 -0.31
N GLY A 98 2.79 -3.80 -0.93
CA GLY A 98 4.13 -3.98 -0.37
C GLY A 98 4.49 -2.93 0.68
N ARG A 99 4.02 -1.71 0.50
CA ARG A 99 4.32 -0.57 1.39
C ARG A 99 3.13 0.38 1.43
N LEU A 100 2.86 0.87 2.63
CA LEU A 100 1.86 1.90 2.87
C LEU A 100 2.37 2.80 3.99
N ALA A 101 2.49 4.09 3.72
CA ALA A 101 3.04 5.02 4.70
C ALA A 101 2.39 6.41 4.57
N VAL A 102 2.22 7.07 5.72
CA VAL A 102 1.67 8.43 5.82
C VAL A 102 2.68 9.28 6.59
N ASP A 103 2.98 10.47 6.07
CA ASP A 103 3.81 11.46 6.76
C ASP A 103 3.21 11.77 8.14
N ARG A 104 4.06 11.86 9.16
CA ARG A 104 3.65 12.07 10.55
C ARG A 104 2.77 13.30 10.75
N ARG A 105 3.00 14.35 9.95
CA ARG A 105 2.22 15.60 10.01
C ARG A 105 0.78 15.43 9.53
N PHE A 106 0.50 14.35 8.79
CA PHE A 106 -0.81 14.03 8.22
C PHE A 106 -1.42 12.76 8.81
N ALA A 107 -0.77 12.16 9.81
CA ALA A 107 -1.26 10.95 10.49
C ALA A 107 -2.51 11.21 11.33
N GLY A 108 -3.30 10.16 11.58
CA GLY A 108 -4.48 10.23 12.44
C GLY A 108 -5.72 10.86 11.81
N LYS A 109 -5.72 11.11 10.49
CA LYS A 109 -6.82 11.74 9.75
C LYS A 109 -7.51 10.81 8.75
N GLY A 110 -7.23 9.50 8.82
CA GLY A 110 -7.82 8.52 7.92
C GLY A 110 -7.14 8.38 6.56
N LEU A 111 -6.04 9.09 6.30
CA LEU A 111 -5.38 9.08 5.01
C LEU A 111 -4.80 7.70 4.65
N GLY A 112 -4.29 6.95 5.63
CA GLY A 112 -3.81 5.58 5.42
C GLY A 112 -4.93 4.64 4.95
N ALA A 113 -6.11 4.72 5.54
CA ALA A 113 -7.27 3.94 5.13
C ALA A 113 -7.75 4.32 3.72
N ASP A 114 -7.73 5.61 3.37
CA ASP A 114 -8.08 6.09 2.04
C ASP A 114 -7.10 5.60 0.98
N MET A 115 -5.80 5.60 1.30
CA MET A 115 -4.76 5.06 0.43
C MET A 115 -4.93 3.56 0.18
N LEU A 116 -5.23 2.79 1.22
CA LEU A 116 -5.49 1.36 1.09
C LEU A 116 -6.73 1.10 0.24
N ALA A 117 -7.81 1.83 0.47
CA ALA A 117 -9.04 1.72 -0.31
C ALA A 117 -8.80 2.02 -1.80
N ASP A 118 -8.03 3.06 -2.11
CA ASP A 118 -7.64 3.38 -3.49
C ASP A 118 -6.82 2.26 -4.12
N ALA A 119 -5.83 1.72 -3.40
CA ALA A 119 -5.04 0.59 -3.87
C ALA A 119 -5.91 -0.65 -4.17
N LEU A 120 -6.84 -0.97 -3.29
CA LEU A 120 -7.75 -2.10 -3.48
C LEU A 120 -8.72 -1.90 -4.66
N ARG A 121 -9.19 -0.68 -4.89
CA ARG A 121 -9.97 -0.36 -6.11
C ARG A 121 -9.15 -0.57 -7.39
N ARG A 122 -7.90 -0.14 -7.40
CA ARG A 122 -6.99 -0.35 -8.55
C ARG A 122 -6.73 -1.83 -8.79
N ILE A 123 -6.56 -2.61 -7.73
CA ILE A 123 -6.40 -4.06 -7.82
C ILE A 123 -7.68 -4.72 -8.34
N ALA A 124 -8.85 -4.31 -7.88
CA ALA A 124 -10.13 -4.80 -8.39
C ALA A 124 -10.25 -4.59 -9.91
N VAL A 125 -9.89 -3.42 -10.41
CA VAL A 125 -9.86 -3.12 -11.86
C VAL A 125 -8.84 -4.00 -12.57
N ALA A 126 -7.62 -4.12 -12.06
CA ALA A 126 -6.57 -4.93 -12.67
C ALA A 126 -6.95 -6.43 -12.73
N SER A 127 -7.70 -6.92 -11.75
CA SER A 127 -8.14 -8.31 -11.69
C SER A 127 -9.08 -8.72 -12.82
N GLN A 128 -9.69 -7.75 -13.49
CA GLN A 128 -10.52 -8.01 -14.69
C GLN A 128 -9.69 -8.35 -15.93
N SER A 129 -8.41 -8.00 -15.92
CA SER A 129 -7.51 -8.22 -17.06
C SER A 129 -6.42 -9.24 -16.78
N ILE A 130 -6.04 -9.40 -15.53
CA ILE A 130 -4.99 -10.31 -15.09
C ILE A 130 -5.50 -11.13 -13.91
N GLY A 131 -5.37 -12.46 -14.00
CA GLY A 131 -5.79 -13.38 -12.95
C GLY A 131 -4.98 -13.21 -11.67
N MET A 132 -5.67 -13.10 -10.54
CA MET A 132 -5.10 -13.11 -9.20
C MET A 132 -6.12 -13.65 -8.21
N ALA A 133 -5.66 -14.40 -7.21
CA ALA A 133 -6.56 -15.04 -6.24
C ALA A 133 -6.81 -14.19 -5.00
N ALA A 134 -5.88 -13.31 -4.65
CA ALA A 134 -5.93 -12.54 -3.42
C ALA A 134 -5.01 -11.33 -3.46
N VAL A 135 -5.24 -10.41 -2.52
CA VAL A 135 -4.28 -9.37 -2.12
C VAL A 135 -3.52 -9.88 -0.91
N LEU A 136 -2.20 -9.77 -0.95
CA LEU A 136 -1.28 -10.15 0.11
C LEU A 136 -0.67 -8.92 0.77
N VAL A 137 -0.64 -8.91 2.09
CA VAL A 137 0.04 -7.90 2.90
C VAL A 137 0.93 -8.59 3.93
N HIS A 138 2.17 -8.13 4.05
CA HIS A 138 3.03 -8.44 5.19
C HIS A 138 3.08 -7.22 6.11
N ALA A 139 2.36 -7.27 7.23
CA ALA A 139 2.37 -6.18 8.19
C ALA A 139 3.71 -6.12 8.92
N LYS A 140 4.31 -4.93 9.00
CA LYS A 140 5.65 -4.73 9.59
C LYS A 140 5.68 -4.93 11.11
N ASN A 141 4.55 -4.74 11.77
CA ASN A 141 4.38 -4.88 13.22
C ASN A 141 2.91 -5.11 13.58
N ASP A 142 2.62 -5.27 14.86
CA ASP A 142 1.26 -5.54 15.32
C ASP A 142 0.31 -4.35 15.15
N ALA A 143 0.82 -3.12 15.25
CA ALA A 143 0.02 -1.93 14.99
C ALA A 143 -0.43 -1.83 13.53
N ALA A 144 0.47 -2.11 12.59
CA ALA A 144 0.15 -2.19 11.16
C ALA A 144 -0.85 -3.32 10.89
N LYS A 145 -0.67 -4.50 11.49
CA LYS A 145 -1.61 -5.62 11.38
C LYS A 145 -3.01 -5.21 11.81
N ARG A 146 -3.15 -4.59 12.98
CA ARG A 146 -4.44 -4.10 13.47
C ARG A 146 -5.08 -3.08 12.52
N PHE A 147 -4.27 -2.22 11.93
CA PHE A 147 -4.74 -1.26 10.92
C PHE A 147 -5.38 -1.97 9.73
N TYR A 148 -4.69 -2.94 9.13
CA TYR A 148 -5.23 -3.70 7.98
C TYR A 148 -6.51 -4.45 8.35
N LEU A 149 -6.54 -5.11 9.51
CA LEU A 149 -7.71 -5.87 9.97
C LEU A 149 -8.93 -4.97 10.24
N ARG A 150 -8.72 -3.70 10.60
CA ARG A 150 -9.82 -2.73 10.73
C ARG A 150 -10.33 -2.23 9.38
N CYS A 151 -9.47 -2.17 8.37
CA CYS A 151 -9.83 -1.60 7.07
C CYS A 151 -10.62 -2.55 6.18
N ALA A 152 -10.38 -3.87 6.30
CA ALA A 152 -11.03 -4.88 5.47
C ALA A 152 -10.98 -6.27 6.14
N GLU A 153 -11.73 -7.22 5.59
CA GLU A 153 -11.84 -8.59 6.10
C GLU A 153 -10.63 -9.46 5.69
N PHE A 154 -9.43 -9.01 6.04
CA PHE A 154 -8.22 -9.80 5.82
C PHE A 154 -8.21 -11.07 6.66
N LEU A 155 -7.67 -12.14 6.10
CA LEU A 155 -7.47 -13.44 6.72
C LEU A 155 -6.00 -13.57 7.14
N GLU A 156 -5.75 -13.89 8.42
CA GLU A 156 -4.40 -14.23 8.89
C GLU A 156 -4.05 -15.65 8.46
N TYR A 157 -2.87 -15.84 7.90
CA TYR A 157 -2.36 -17.18 7.65
C TYR A 157 -0.83 -17.20 7.57
N PRO A 158 -0.16 -18.08 8.34
CA PRO A 158 -0.75 -18.91 9.41
C PRO A 158 -1.31 -18.08 10.57
N ASN A 159 -2.10 -18.69 11.45
CA ASN A 159 -2.68 -18.00 12.60
C ASN A 159 -1.60 -17.27 13.43
N ASN A 160 -1.93 -16.10 13.92
CA ASN A 160 -1.05 -15.20 14.67
C ASN A 160 0.18 -14.70 13.89
N SER A 161 0.21 -14.87 12.58
CA SER A 161 1.24 -14.28 11.74
C SER A 161 0.90 -12.83 11.37
N ARG A 162 1.86 -12.13 10.77
CA ARG A 162 1.66 -10.81 10.18
C ARG A 162 1.39 -10.85 8.68
N THR A 163 1.18 -12.05 8.14
CA THR A 163 0.81 -12.25 6.74
C THR A 163 -0.71 -12.28 6.62
N LEU A 164 -1.25 -11.39 5.80
CA LEU A 164 -2.68 -11.16 5.64
C LEU A 164 -3.08 -11.38 4.19
N PHE A 165 -4.20 -12.04 3.98
CA PHE A 165 -4.78 -12.30 2.65
C PHE A 165 -6.18 -11.71 2.57
N LEU A 166 -6.47 -11.02 1.48
CA LEU A 166 -7.82 -10.59 1.15
C LEU A 166 -8.24 -11.28 -0.16
N PRO A 167 -9.19 -12.23 -0.13
CA PRO A 167 -9.63 -12.89 -1.35
C PRO A 167 -10.10 -11.91 -2.41
N ILE A 168 -9.80 -12.19 -3.67
CA ILE A 168 -10.11 -11.25 -4.76
C ILE A 168 -11.63 -11.02 -4.89
N GLU A 169 -12.44 -12.01 -4.60
CA GLU A 169 -13.90 -11.90 -4.62
C GLU A 169 -14.38 -10.85 -3.60
N THR A 170 -13.75 -10.80 -2.42
CA THR A 170 -14.02 -9.79 -1.41
C THR A 170 -13.59 -8.39 -1.88
N VAL A 171 -12.41 -8.30 -2.50
CA VAL A 171 -11.91 -7.03 -3.05
C VAL A 171 -12.88 -6.47 -4.10
N VAL A 172 -13.31 -7.30 -5.03
CA VAL A 172 -14.25 -6.90 -6.09
C VAL A 172 -15.62 -6.53 -5.52
N ALA A 173 -16.13 -7.28 -4.55
CA ALA A 173 -17.42 -7.01 -3.93
C ALA A 173 -17.47 -5.69 -3.15
N VAL A 174 -16.38 -5.34 -2.46
CA VAL A 174 -16.34 -4.16 -1.57
C VAL A 174 -15.79 -2.93 -2.26
N PHE A 175 -14.78 -3.09 -3.11
CA PHE A 175 -14.01 -1.99 -3.72
C PHE A 175 -14.15 -1.90 -5.24
N GLY A 176 -14.74 -2.90 -5.84
CA GLY A 176 -14.95 -2.95 -7.30
C GLY A 176 -16.06 -2.04 -7.81
#